data_a4f21a60eabe28f0ddeeab07defa6a46
#
_entry.id   a4f21a60eabe28f0ddeeab07defa6a46
#
_cell.length_a   1.000
_cell.length_b   1.000
_cell.length_c   1.000
_cell.angle_alpha   90.00
_cell.angle_beta   90.00
_cell.angle_gamma   90.00
#
_symmetry.space_group_name_H-M   'P 1'
#
loop_
_entity.id
_entity.type
_entity.pdbx_description
1 polymer ?
#
loop_
_entity_poly.entity_id
_entity_poly.type
_entity_poly.pdbx_seq_one_letter_code
_entity_poly.pdbx_strand_id
1 'polypeptide(L)'
;MQVVVGKSGTVALWLIGSVLVVQLVLDHVWPWAYFEANKRRFAELMIECDQAMHVHSDASAKARMAENPNDPGLKAAEVRLTVCHEYDILRKELLIHGVKEESLSLLALRAMERRGVPLQDMIAPHVMPRADGAP
;
A
#
# COMPACT_ATOMS: atom_id res chain seq x y z
N MET A 1 -18.86 30.29 -47.12
CA MET A 1 -17.92 29.18 -47.30
C MET A 1 -18.46 27.97 -46.52
N GLN A 2 -19.15 27.05 -47.20
CA GLN A 2 -19.60 25.80 -46.54
C GLN A 2 -18.44 24.79 -46.59
N VAL A 3 -17.91 24.44 -45.43
CA VAL A 3 -16.93 23.37 -45.30
C VAL A 3 -17.69 22.07 -45.49
N VAL A 4 -17.56 21.44 -46.63
CA VAL A 4 -18.04 20.09 -46.90
C VAL A 4 -17.11 19.14 -46.11
N VAL A 5 -17.48 18.82 -44.90
CA VAL A 5 -16.84 17.76 -44.14
C VAL A 5 -17.25 16.44 -44.79
N GLY A 6 -16.38 15.91 -45.66
CA GLY A 6 -16.63 14.66 -46.33
C GLY A 6 -16.75 13.53 -45.30
N LYS A 7 -17.44 12.42 -45.67
CA LYS A 7 -17.68 11.24 -44.84
C LYS A 7 -16.41 10.69 -44.17
N SER A 8 -15.23 10.90 -44.77
CA SER A 8 -13.91 10.53 -44.22
C SER A 8 -13.53 11.36 -43.00
N GLY A 9 -13.91 12.63 -42.91
CA GLY A 9 -13.59 13.49 -41.77
C GLY A 9 -14.39 13.13 -40.52
N THR A 10 -15.64 12.68 -40.66
CA THR A 10 -16.46 12.21 -39.54
C THR A 10 -15.93 10.91 -38.94
N VAL A 11 -15.50 9.96 -39.77
CA VAL A 11 -14.89 8.71 -39.28
C VAL A 11 -13.58 8.97 -38.52
N ALA A 12 -12.72 9.85 -39.01
CA ALA A 12 -11.48 10.22 -38.33
C ALA A 12 -11.75 10.88 -36.96
N LEU A 13 -12.75 11.76 -36.86
CA LEU A 13 -13.16 12.38 -35.60
C LEU A 13 -13.67 11.35 -34.58
N TRP A 14 -14.46 10.37 -35.02
CA TRP A 14 -14.94 9.30 -34.16
C TRP A 14 -13.79 8.40 -33.65
N LEU A 15 -12.81 8.08 -34.49
CA LEU A 15 -11.65 7.29 -34.09
C LEU A 15 -10.80 8.05 -33.06
N ILE A 16 -10.51 9.32 -33.29
CA ILE A 16 -9.75 10.15 -32.33
C ILE A 16 -10.52 10.26 -31.01
N GLY A 17 -11.82 10.52 -31.07
CA GLY A 17 -12.66 10.61 -29.87
C GLY A 17 -12.67 9.31 -29.06
N SER A 18 -12.79 8.15 -29.74
CA SER A 18 -12.77 6.87 -29.04
C SER A 18 -11.41 6.56 -28.39
N VAL A 19 -10.30 6.88 -29.04
CA VAL A 19 -8.96 6.72 -28.47
C VAL A 19 -8.78 7.58 -27.22
N LEU A 20 -9.22 8.85 -27.26
CA LEU A 20 -9.13 9.75 -26.11
C LEU A 20 -9.98 9.25 -24.92
N VAL A 21 -11.18 8.75 -25.18
CA VAL A 21 -12.04 8.19 -24.12
C VAL A 21 -11.41 6.95 -23.52
N VAL A 22 -10.86 6.02 -24.32
CA VAL A 22 -10.18 4.84 -23.82
C VAL A 22 -8.98 5.22 -22.96
N GLN A 23 -8.19 6.20 -23.39
CA GLN A 23 -7.02 6.67 -22.65
C GLN A 23 -7.42 7.30 -21.32
N LEU A 24 -8.49 8.10 -21.31
CA LEU A 24 -9.00 8.71 -20.08
C LEU A 24 -9.52 7.67 -19.09
N VAL A 25 -10.17 6.61 -19.57
CA VAL A 25 -10.62 5.50 -18.73
C VAL A 25 -9.43 4.74 -18.15
N LEU A 26 -8.42 4.41 -18.96
CA LEU A 26 -7.24 3.67 -18.49
C LEU A 26 -6.42 4.49 -17.49
N ASP A 27 -6.27 5.80 -17.69
CA ASP A 27 -5.40 6.63 -16.87
C ASP A 27 -6.06 7.11 -15.57
N HIS A 28 -7.39 7.22 -15.53
CA HIS A 28 -8.08 7.84 -14.38
C HIS A 28 -9.14 6.93 -13.75
N VAL A 29 -9.99 6.30 -14.55
CA VAL A 29 -11.12 5.53 -14.02
C VAL A 29 -10.66 4.17 -13.51
N TRP A 30 -9.76 3.51 -14.24
CA TRP A 30 -9.28 2.19 -13.87
C TRP A 30 -8.48 2.18 -12.55
N PRO A 31 -7.48 3.06 -12.34
CA PRO A 31 -6.75 3.11 -11.07
C PRO A 31 -7.68 3.43 -9.90
N TRP A 32 -8.62 4.35 -10.08
CA TRP A 32 -9.60 4.70 -9.07
C TRP A 32 -10.51 3.52 -8.70
N ALA A 33 -11.07 2.82 -9.69
CA ALA A 33 -11.94 1.68 -9.46
C ALA A 33 -11.20 0.52 -8.76
N TYR A 34 -9.96 0.27 -9.18
CA TYR A 34 -9.11 -0.75 -8.59
C TYR A 34 -8.73 -0.42 -7.14
N PHE A 35 -8.41 0.85 -6.86
CA PHE A 35 -8.17 1.32 -5.51
C PHE A 35 -9.41 1.16 -4.62
N GLU A 36 -10.57 1.60 -5.10
CA GLU A 36 -11.82 1.53 -4.35
C GLU A 36 -12.20 0.10 -3.97
N ALA A 37 -12.01 -0.85 -4.90
CA ALA A 37 -12.26 -2.26 -4.67
C ALA A 37 -11.34 -2.89 -3.61
N ASN A 38 -10.09 -2.42 -3.51
CA ASN A 38 -9.06 -3.02 -2.66
C ASN A 38 -8.75 -2.22 -1.38
N LYS A 39 -9.26 -0.99 -1.24
CA LYS A 39 -8.92 -0.09 -0.12
C LYS A 39 -9.17 -0.69 1.27
N ARG A 40 -10.24 -1.47 1.42
CA ARG A 40 -10.58 -2.11 2.69
C ARG A 40 -9.56 -3.20 3.04
N ARG A 41 -9.28 -4.10 2.09
CA ARG A 41 -8.31 -5.17 2.28
C ARG A 41 -6.91 -4.61 2.54
N PHE A 42 -6.53 -3.56 1.81
CA PHE A 42 -5.25 -2.88 2.04
C PHE A 42 -5.13 -2.32 3.46
N ALA A 43 -6.18 -1.65 3.96
CA ALA A 43 -6.19 -1.11 5.31
C ALA A 43 -6.16 -2.22 6.38
N GLU A 44 -6.88 -3.32 6.18
CA GLU A 44 -6.88 -4.48 7.07
C GLU A 44 -5.48 -5.13 7.14
N LEU A 45 -4.87 -5.44 5.99
CA LEU A 45 -3.53 -6.05 5.93
C LEU A 45 -2.45 -5.16 6.53
N MET A 46 -2.53 -3.83 6.29
CA MET A 46 -1.59 -2.89 6.88
C MET A 46 -1.64 -2.93 8.41
N ILE A 47 -2.84 -2.94 8.97
CA ILE A 47 -3.04 -2.98 10.42
C ILE A 47 -2.57 -4.32 11.02
N GLU A 48 -2.86 -5.42 10.34
CA GLU A 48 -2.43 -6.76 10.78
C GLU A 48 -0.91 -6.89 10.71
N CYS A 49 -0.27 -6.32 9.68
CA CYS A 49 1.17 -6.29 9.57
C CYS A 49 1.81 -5.46 10.69
N ASP A 50 1.27 -4.28 11.00
CA ASP A 50 1.73 -3.44 12.10
C ASP A 50 1.66 -4.21 13.44
N GLN A 51 0.53 -4.85 13.73
CA GLN A 51 0.38 -5.69 14.92
C GLN A 51 1.38 -6.86 14.94
N ALA A 52 1.61 -7.51 13.80
CA ALA A 52 2.57 -8.60 13.71
C ALA A 52 4.00 -8.14 14.00
N MET A 53 4.38 -6.96 13.51
CA MET A 53 5.68 -6.35 13.80
C MET A 53 5.85 -6.01 15.29
N HIS A 54 4.83 -5.45 15.95
CA HIS A 54 4.85 -5.19 17.39
C HIS A 54 5.01 -6.47 18.20
N VAL A 55 4.22 -7.51 17.91
CA VAL A 55 4.29 -8.81 18.58
C VAL A 55 5.66 -9.44 18.38
N HIS A 56 6.24 -9.36 17.18
CA HIS A 56 7.57 -9.87 16.90
C HIS A 56 8.66 -9.10 17.67
N SER A 57 8.56 -7.77 17.74
CA SER A 57 9.48 -6.93 18.50
C SER A 57 9.48 -7.32 19.98
N ASP A 58 8.30 -7.46 20.59
CA ASP A 58 8.15 -7.86 22.00
C ASP A 58 8.68 -9.28 22.26
N ALA A 59 8.36 -10.23 21.36
CA ALA A 59 8.85 -11.60 21.46
C ALA A 59 10.38 -11.67 21.34
N SER A 60 10.96 -10.88 20.43
CA SER A 60 12.41 -10.77 20.24
C SER A 60 13.10 -10.19 21.47
N ALA A 61 12.50 -9.17 22.10
CA ALA A 61 13.02 -8.58 23.33
C ALA A 61 13.01 -9.59 24.49
N LYS A 62 11.90 -10.32 24.66
CA LYS A 62 11.78 -11.39 25.67
C LYS A 62 12.77 -12.51 25.45
N ALA A 63 12.92 -13.01 24.21
CA ALA A 63 13.86 -14.07 23.87
C ALA A 63 15.31 -13.67 24.16
N ARG A 64 15.67 -12.40 23.89
CA ARG A 64 17.00 -11.86 24.24
C ARG A 64 17.23 -11.79 25.74
N MET A 65 16.24 -11.35 26.52
CA MET A 65 16.34 -11.29 27.99
C MET A 65 16.45 -12.69 28.61
N ALA A 66 15.82 -13.69 28.01
CA ALA A 66 15.83 -15.07 28.45
C ALA A 66 17.06 -15.87 27.94
N GLU A 67 17.90 -15.25 27.12
CA GLU A 67 19.03 -15.90 26.42
C GLU A 67 18.63 -17.18 25.65
N ASN A 68 17.35 -17.22 25.19
CA ASN A 68 16.78 -18.38 24.50
C ASN A 68 16.40 -18.03 23.04
N PRO A 69 17.32 -18.27 22.07
CA PRO A 69 17.06 -17.96 20.66
C PRO A 69 15.98 -18.89 20.04
N ASN A 70 15.63 -19.99 20.69
CA ASN A 70 14.66 -20.98 20.24
C ASN A 70 13.29 -20.82 20.92
N ASP A 71 12.98 -19.64 21.46
CA ASP A 71 11.68 -19.38 22.09
C ASP A 71 10.53 -19.69 21.13
N PRO A 72 9.60 -20.57 21.51
CA PRO A 72 8.42 -20.88 20.68
C PRO A 72 7.55 -19.63 20.42
N GLY A 73 7.53 -18.67 21.33
CA GLY A 73 6.83 -17.39 21.15
C GLY A 73 7.46 -16.55 20.03
N LEU A 74 8.78 -16.52 19.92
CA LEU A 74 9.49 -15.85 18.84
C LEU A 74 9.16 -16.50 17.49
N LYS A 75 9.23 -17.83 17.39
CA LYS A 75 8.88 -18.55 16.17
C LYS A 75 7.42 -18.32 15.73
N ALA A 76 6.50 -18.30 16.67
CA ALA A 76 5.10 -18.00 16.39
C ALA A 76 4.91 -16.55 15.89
N ALA A 77 5.69 -15.60 16.44
CA ALA A 77 5.66 -14.21 15.99
C ALA A 77 6.27 -14.05 14.59
N GLU A 78 7.34 -14.78 14.26
CA GLU A 78 7.93 -14.80 12.91
C GLU A 78 6.94 -15.29 11.86
N VAL A 79 6.17 -16.35 12.15
CA VAL A 79 5.12 -16.84 11.23
C VAL A 79 4.05 -15.77 10.98
N ARG A 80 3.71 -14.96 11.99
CA ARG A 80 2.75 -13.87 11.81
C ARG A 80 3.23 -12.77 10.86
N LEU A 81 4.53 -12.60 10.67
CA LEU A 81 5.06 -11.63 9.71
C LEU A 81 4.73 -11.96 8.24
N THR A 82 4.20 -13.15 7.95
CA THR A 82 3.75 -13.49 6.59
C THR A 82 2.67 -12.54 6.08
N VAL A 83 1.85 -11.98 6.97
CA VAL A 83 0.84 -10.98 6.61
C VAL A 83 1.47 -9.70 6.04
N CYS A 84 2.68 -9.35 6.49
CA CYS A 84 3.41 -8.21 5.93
C CYS A 84 3.84 -8.44 4.48
N HIS A 85 4.10 -9.68 4.12
CA HIS A 85 4.37 -10.05 2.73
C HIS A 85 3.11 -9.91 1.86
N GLU A 86 1.95 -10.33 2.35
CA GLU A 86 0.67 -10.14 1.64
C GLU A 86 0.34 -8.64 1.47
N TYR A 87 0.59 -7.83 2.50
CA TYR A 87 0.47 -6.39 2.43
C TYR A 87 1.38 -5.79 1.34
N ASP A 88 2.65 -6.20 1.29
CA ASP A 88 3.62 -5.70 0.30
C ASP A 88 3.23 -6.09 -1.13
N ILE A 89 2.73 -7.32 -1.34
CA ILE A 89 2.21 -7.77 -2.62
C ILE A 89 1.05 -6.88 -3.07
N LEU A 90 0.03 -6.70 -2.23
CA LEU A 90 -1.14 -5.89 -2.57
C LEU A 90 -0.76 -4.42 -2.81
N ARG A 91 0.18 -3.87 -2.04
CA ARG A 91 0.71 -2.51 -2.26
C ARG A 91 1.34 -2.38 -3.65
N LYS A 92 2.19 -3.34 -4.03
CA LYS A 92 2.84 -3.35 -5.35
C LYS A 92 1.82 -3.50 -6.48
N GLU A 93 0.83 -4.37 -6.33
CA GLU A 93 -0.26 -4.50 -7.30
C GLU A 93 -1.02 -3.20 -7.50
N LEU A 94 -1.37 -2.50 -6.42
CA LEU A 94 -2.05 -1.21 -6.49
C LEU A 94 -1.21 -0.17 -7.25
N LEU A 95 0.10 -0.10 -6.99
CA LEU A 95 1.02 0.80 -7.69
C LEU A 95 1.13 0.46 -9.18
N ILE A 96 1.23 -0.83 -9.54
CA ILE A 96 1.27 -1.29 -10.94
C ILE A 96 -0.01 -0.91 -11.68
N HIS A 97 -1.15 -0.93 -11.01
CA HIS A 97 -2.44 -0.50 -11.56
C HIS A 97 -2.64 1.02 -11.56
N GLY A 98 -1.59 1.80 -11.27
CA GLY A 98 -1.58 3.26 -11.37
C GLY A 98 -2.15 3.99 -10.15
N VAL A 99 -2.39 3.30 -9.04
CA VAL A 99 -2.76 3.95 -7.78
C VAL A 99 -1.56 4.71 -7.24
N LYS A 100 -1.76 5.99 -6.91
CA LYS A 100 -0.69 6.84 -6.39
C LYS A 100 -0.29 6.46 -4.97
N GLU A 101 0.99 6.48 -4.68
CA GLU A 101 1.54 6.17 -3.36
C GLU A 101 1.00 7.10 -2.26
N GLU A 102 0.79 8.38 -2.58
CA GLU A 102 0.19 9.33 -1.64
C GLU A 102 -1.21 8.90 -1.19
N SER A 103 -2.00 8.31 -2.12
CA SER A 103 -3.34 7.80 -1.79
C SER A 103 -3.28 6.61 -0.83
N LEU A 104 -2.30 5.73 -1.00
CA LEU A 104 -2.06 4.60 -0.10
C LEU A 104 -1.59 5.07 1.28
N SER A 105 -0.68 6.02 1.32
CA SER A 105 -0.18 6.61 2.56
C SER A 105 -1.27 7.33 3.34
N LEU A 106 -2.13 8.10 2.68
CA LEU A 106 -3.28 8.75 3.31
C LEU A 106 -4.30 7.74 3.84
N LEU A 107 -4.53 6.65 3.12
CA LEU A 107 -5.41 5.58 3.58
C LEU A 107 -4.84 4.90 4.82
N ALA A 108 -3.53 4.63 4.84
CA ALA A 108 -2.83 4.06 5.97
C ALA A 108 -2.94 4.96 7.22
N LEU A 109 -2.64 6.25 7.09
CA LEU A 109 -2.79 7.22 8.17
C LEU A 109 -4.22 7.24 8.73
N ARG A 110 -5.22 7.34 7.87
CA ARG A 110 -6.64 7.32 8.29
C ARG A 110 -7.04 6.03 8.99
N ALA A 111 -6.49 4.89 8.58
CA ALA A 111 -6.77 3.60 9.22
C ALA A 111 -6.18 3.55 10.64
N MET A 112 -4.98 4.06 10.84
CA MET A 112 -4.33 4.17 12.15
C MET A 112 -5.01 5.17 13.07
N GLU A 113 -5.38 6.35 12.56
CA GLU A 113 -6.15 7.36 13.32
C GLU A 113 -7.48 6.79 13.86
N ARG A 114 -8.20 6.02 13.05
CA ARG A 114 -9.45 5.36 13.49
C ARG A 114 -9.25 4.37 14.64
N ARG A 115 -8.06 3.84 14.81
CA ARG A 115 -7.69 2.95 15.92
C ARG A 115 -7.17 3.71 17.15
N GLY A 116 -7.03 5.03 17.04
CA GLY A 116 -6.51 5.85 18.13
C GLY A 116 -5.03 5.63 18.39
N VAL A 117 -4.28 5.17 17.40
CA VAL A 117 -2.81 5.08 17.49
C VAL A 117 -2.25 6.49 17.44
N PRO A 118 -1.52 6.95 18.48
CA PRO A 118 -0.95 8.29 18.50
C PRO A 118 0.09 8.44 17.40
N LEU A 119 0.14 9.62 16.76
CA LEU A 119 1.08 9.94 15.68
C LEU A 119 2.54 9.67 16.06
N GLN A 120 2.88 9.79 17.32
CA GLN A 120 4.22 9.54 17.84
C GLN A 120 4.65 8.08 17.69
N ASP A 121 3.73 7.14 17.84
CA ASP A 121 3.99 5.72 17.72
C ASP A 121 4.08 5.26 16.24
N MET A 122 3.52 6.06 15.31
CA MET A 122 3.63 5.83 13.88
C MET A 122 5.03 6.17 13.31
N ILE A 123 5.74 7.08 13.96
CA ILE A 123 7.05 7.58 13.48
C ILE A 123 8.20 6.80 14.11
N ALA A 124 8.04 6.31 15.33
CA ALA A 124 9.09 5.66 16.11
C ALA A 124 9.67 4.37 15.51
N PRO A 125 8.89 3.47 14.85
CA PRO A 125 9.44 2.23 14.30
C PRO A 125 10.31 2.40 13.04
N HIS A 126 10.24 3.54 12.38
CA HIS A 126 10.98 3.78 11.14
C HIS A 126 12.29 4.54 11.30
N VAL A 127 12.59 4.98 12.51
CA VAL A 127 13.94 5.48 12.83
C VAL A 127 14.82 4.25 13.04
N MET A 128 15.46 3.76 11.97
CA MET A 128 16.54 2.79 12.12
C MET A 128 17.53 3.35 13.16
N PRO A 129 17.90 2.57 14.18
CA PRO A 129 18.95 2.99 15.09
C PRO A 129 20.18 3.28 14.23
N ARG A 130 20.59 4.54 14.22
CA ARG A 130 21.81 4.98 13.57
C ARG A 130 22.91 4.11 14.12
N ALA A 131 23.64 3.44 13.26
CA ALA A 131 24.81 2.63 13.62
C ALA A 131 25.98 3.55 14.05
N ASP A 132 25.72 4.45 15.00
CA ASP A 132 26.72 5.34 15.61
C ASP A 132 27.36 4.60 16.78
N GLY A 133 28.03 3.52 16.47
CA GLY A 133 28.77 2.70 17.42
C GLY A 133 29.98 2.07 16.78
N ALA A 134 30.81 2.88 16.12
CA ALA A 134 32.20 2.51 15.91
C ALA A 134 33.08 3.47 16.72
N PRO A 135 33.92 2.96 17.66
CA PRO A 135 34.94 3.75 18.32
C PRO A 135 36.02 4.20 17.36
#